data_c758e8693c1619c21467d5265a2b2fdb
#
_entry.id   c758e8693c1619c21467d5265a2b2fdb
#
_cell.length_a   1.000
_cell.length_b   1.000
_cell.length_c   1.000
_cell.angle_alpha   90.00
_cell.angle_beta   90.00
_cell.angle_gamma   90.00
#
_symmetry.space_group_name_H-M   'P 1'
#
loop_
_entity.id
_entity.type
_entity.pdbx_description
1 polymer ?
#
loop_
_entity_poly.entity_id
_entity_poly.type
_entity_poly.pdbx_seq_one_letter_code
_entity_poly.pdbx_strand_id
1 'polypeptide(L)'
;LQRGRALKSCSIRVSSHRRYGFFIYSPMIFYFSGTGNSEWIANQLSKGQNEDLVFIPEALKNEALEFDLQKDEKIGFVFPIYSWAPPEIVLRFINRISLKEYQNQYLFFVCSCGDDTGLTQQVLVKALNDKGWLCHAGFSVTMPNNYVLLPGFDVDTKELERIKLANAVPRLTEINALISRREKIFSCHEGSLPFLKTRIINPLFNRFQMS
;
A
#
# COMPACT_ATOMS: atom_id res chain seq x y z
N LEU A 1 4.47 -45.19 1.55
CA LEU A 1 4.26 -44.51 0.25
C LEU A 1 3.27 -43.37 0.43
N GLN A 2 3.75 -42.21 0.89
CA GLN A 2 2.97 -40.96 0.90
C GLN A 2 3.50 -40.04 -0.18
N ARG A 3 2.64 -39.76 -1.16
CA ARG A 3 2.93 -38.84 -2.26
C ARG A 3 2.86 -37.40 -1.76
N GLY A 4 3.98 -36.69 -1.85
CA GLY A 4 4.05 -35.24 -1.59
C GLY A 4 3.14 -34.47 -2.53
N ARG A 5 2.26 -33.63 -1.98
CA ARG A 5 1.54 -32.62 -2.74
C ARG A 5 2.50 -31.47 -3.01
N ALA A 6 2.85 -31.31 -4.28
CA ALA A 6 3.56 -30.14 -4.77
C ALA A 6 2.69 -28.88 -4.55
N LEU A 7 3.25 -27.91 -3.87
CA LEU A 7 2.69 -26.56 -3.77
C LEU A 7 2.66 -25.98 -5.19
N LYS A 8 1.48 -25.74 -5.71
CA LYS A 8 1.30 -25.00 -6.97
C LYS A 8 1.78 -23.58 -6.76
N SER A 9 2.87 -23.22 -7.42
CA SER A 9 3.30 -21.84 -7.53
C SER A 9 2.16 -21.04 -8.14
N CYS A 10 1.69 -20.02 -7.42
CA CYS A 10 0.77 -19.04 -7.93
C CYS A 10 1.55 -18.20 -8.96
N SER A 11 1.46 -18.57 -10.23
CA SER A 11 1.99 -17.76 -11.31
C SER A 11 1.12 -16.53 -11.44
N ILE A 12 1.66 -15.37 -11.07
CA ILE A 12 1.07 -14.07 -11.33
C ILE A 12 0.89 -13.96 -12.83
N ARG A 13 -0.36 -13.97 -13.28
CA ARG A 13 -0.72 -13.64 -14.66
C ARG A 13 -0.48 -12.14 -14.84
N VAL A 14 0.71 -11.76 -15.26
CA VAL A 14 0.88 -10.53 -16.01
C VAL A 14 0.10 -10.73 -17.29
N SER A 15 -1.05 -10.10 -17.43
CA SER A 15 -1.82 -10.14 -18.66
C SER A 15 -1.05 -9.40 -19.74
N SER A 16 -0.16 -10.14 -20.45
CA SER A 16 0.56 -9.63 -21.59
C SER A 16 -0.40 -9.46 -22.77
N HIS A 17 -1.06 -8.33 -22.86
CA HIS A 17 -1.63 -7.88 -24.13
C HIS A 17 -0.51 -7.18 -24.94
N ARG A 18 0.48 -7.98 -25.40
CA ARG A 18 1.35 -7.57 -26.50
C ARG A 18 0.52 -7.57 -27.79
N ARG A 19 0.07 -6.40 -28.21
CA ARG A 19 -0.21 -6.17 -29.63
C ARG A 19 0.45 -4.85 -30.03
N TYR A 20 1.50 -4.98 -30.85
CA TYR A 20 2.07 -3.88 -31.67
C TYR A 20 2.43 -2.60 -30.93
N GLY A 21 3.55 -2.58 -30.20
CA GLY A 21 4.30 -1.35 -29.93
C GLY A 21 3.65 -0.26 -29.06
N PHE A 22 2.39 -0.42 -28.65
CA PHE A 22 1.71 0.45 -27.70
C PHE A 22 1.60 -0.28 -26.37
N PHE A 23 2.33 0.17 -25.38
CA PHE A 23 2.04 -0.14 -23.99
C PHE A 23 0.71 0.53 -23.65
N ILE A 24 -0.38 -0.24 -23.61
CA ILE A 24 -1.62 0.24 -23.00
C ILE A 24 -1.36 0.11 -21.50
N TYR A 25 -0.93 1.20 -20.87
CA TYR A 25 -0.86 1.28 -19.43
C TYR A 25 -2.26 1.49 -18.91
N SER A 26 -2.76 0.48 -18.20
CA SER A 26 -3.96 0.62 -17.38
C SER A 26 -3.59 1.37 -16.10
N PRO A 27 -4.53 2.07 -15.50
CA PRO A 27 -4.35 2.76 -14.22
C PRO A 27 -3.66 1.86 -13.20
N MET A 28 -2.76 2.41 -12.37
CA MET A 28 -1.81 1.61 -11.61
C MET A 28 -1.98 1.74 -10.10
N ILE A 29 -1.99 0.58 -9.43
CA ILE A 29 -1.85 0.51 -7.98
C ILE A 29 -0.50 -0.12 -7.64
N PHE A 30 0.41 0.68 -7.11
CA PHE A 30 1.68 0.23 -6.56
C PHE A 30 1.45 -0.33 -5.16
N TYR A 31 1.91 -1.55 -4.88
CA TYR A 31 1.73 -2.12 -3.57
C TYR A 31 2.98 -2.76 -3.00
N PHE A 32 3.07 -2.71 -1.67
CA PHE A 32 4.01 -3.49 -0.87
C PHE A 32 3.24 -4.26 0.19
N SER A 33 3.60 -5.53 0.40
CA SER A 33 3.04 -6.37 1.45
C SER A 33 4.10 -7.33 1.97
N GLY A 34 4.27 -7.38 3.29
CA GLY A 34 5.15 -8.36 3.93
C GLY A 34 4.43 -9.67 4.30
N THR A 35 3.17 -9.59 4.73
CA THR A 35 2.44 -10.70 5.34
C THR A 35 1.06 -10.96 4.71
N GLY A 36 0.71 -10.27 3.63
CA GLY A 36 -0.51 -10.52 2.86
C GLY A 36 -1.63 -9.50 3.08
N ASN A 37 -1.73 -8.81 4.22
CA ASN A 37 -2.81 -7.88 4.50
C ASN A 37 -2.93 -6.77 3.45
N SER A 38 -1.85 -6.08 3.14
CA SER A 38 -1.85 -5.01 2.11
C SER A 38 -2.04 -5.56 0.71
N GLU A 39 -1.56 -6.77 0.41
CA GLU A 39 -1.80 -7.45 -0.87
C GLU A 39 -3.28 -7.76 -1.05
N TRP A 40 -3.96 -8.24 -0.01
CA TRP A 40 -5.40 -8.47 -0.06
C TRP A 40 -6.15 -7.16 -0.34
N ILE A 41 -5.79 -6.05 0.35
CA ILE A 41 -6.36 -4.72 0.10
C ILE A 41 -6.12 -4.30 -1.35
N ALA A 42 -4.88 -4.40 -1.85
CA ALA A 42 -4.52 -4.04 -3.21
C ALA A 42 -5.34 -4.82 -4.24
N ASN A 43 -5.52 -6.13 -4.04
CA ASN A 43 -6.35 -6.98 -4.91
C ASN A 43 -7.83 -6.57 -4.91
N GLN A 44 -8.39 -6.16 -3.76
CA GLN A 44 -9.78 -5.69 -3.69
C GLN A 44 -9.95 -4.33 -4.41
N LEU A 45 -8.98 -3.43 -4.23
CA LEU A 45 -8.97 -2.13 -4.92
C LEU A 45 -8.79 -2.30 -6.43
N SER A 46 -7.85 -3.12 -6.88
CA SER A 46 -7.61 -3.45 -8.29
C SER A 46 -8.89 -3.92 -8.97
N LYS A 47 -9.62 -4.86 -8.35
CA LYS A 47 -10.89 -5.34 -8.88
C LYS A 47 -11.97 -4.25 -8.91
N GLY A 48 -12.07 -3.45 -7.84
CA GLY A 48 -13.07 -2.40 -7.71
C GLY A 48 -12.85 -1.20 -8.62
N GLN A 49 -11.59 -0.90 -8.94
CA GLN A 49 -11.19 0.21 -9.80
C GLN A 49 -10.87 -0.21 -11.24
N ASN A 50 -10.77 -1.50 -11.52
CA ASN A 50 -10.27 -2.08 -12.77
C ASN A 50 -8.85 -1.59 -13.09
N GLU A 51 -7.95 -1.69 -12.09
CA GLU A 51 -6.58 -1.19 -12.12
C GLU A 51 -5.59 -2.35 -12.08
N ASP A 52 -4.46 -2.23 -12.77
CA ASP A 52 -3.37 -3.20 -12.68
C ASP A 52 -2.54 -2.99 -11.40
N LEU A 53 -1.96 -4.08 -10.90
CA LEU A 53 -1.12 -4.10 -9.70
C LEU A 53 0.37 -4.14 -10.08
N VAL A 54 1.15 -3.28 -9.43
CA VAL A 54 2.61 -3.29 -9.53
C VAL A 54 3.20 -3.59 -8.15
N PHE A 55 3.89 -4.73 -8.01
CA PHE A 55 4.56 -5.09 -6.77
C PHE A 55 5.87 -4.31 -6.62
N ILE A 56 5.93 -3.43 -5.64
CA ILE A 56 7.05 -2.49 -5.42
C ILE A 56 8.42 -3.20 -5.35
N PRO A 57 8.60 -4.30 -4.58
CA PRO A 57 9.90 -5.00 -4.54
C PRO A 57 10.36 -5.54 -5.89
N GLU A 58 9.45 -6.04 -6.71
CA GLU A 58 9.76 -6.56 -8.03
C GLU A 58 10.10 -5.44 -9.01
N ALA A 59 9.35 -4.34 -8.98
CA ALA A 59 9.65 -3.15 -9.79
C ALA A 59 11.05 -2.59 -9.46
N LEU A 60 11.38 -2.49 -8.17
CA LEU A 60 12.72 -2.07 -7.73
C LEU A 60 13.83 -3.04 -8.15
N LYS A 61 13.59 -4.35 -8.07
CA LYS A 61 14.56 -5.39 -8.47
C LYS A 61 14.82 -5.38 -9.97
N ASN A 62 13.77 -5.18 -10.77
CA ASN A 62 13.85 -5.22 -12.23
C ASN A 62 14.14 -3.85 -12.86
N GLU A 63 14.43 -2.82 -12.05
CA GLU A 63 14.63 -1.43 -12.50
C GLU A 63 13.47 -0.90 -13.36
N ALA A 64 12.25 -1.44 -13.17
CA ALA A 64 11.02 -0.97 -13.83
C ALA A 64 10.49 0.26 -13.11
N LEU A 65 11.07 1.42 -13.36
CA LEU A 65 10.89 2.64 -12.57
C LEU A 65 10.31 3.82 -13.39
N GLU A 66 9.97 3.60 -14.65
CA GLU A 66 9.34 4.59 -15.51
C GLU A 66 7.93 4.16 -15.88
N PHE A 67 6.96 5.03 -15.68
CA PHE A 67 5.55 4.76 -15.93
C PHE A 67 4.95 5.92 -16.73
N ASP A 68 4.39 5.60 -17.90
CA ASP A 68 3.72 6.59 -18.75
C ASP A 68 2.25 6.67 -18.33
N LEU A 69 1.78 7.86 -17.99
CA LEU A 69 0.42 8.09 -17.51
C LEU A 69 -0.51 8.56 -18.60
N GLN A 70 -1.75 8.09 -18.55
CA GLN A 70 -2.83 8.69 -19.35
C GLN A 70 -3.49 9.83 -18.56
N LYS A 71 -4.19 10.71 -19.28
CA LYS A 71 -4.76 11.93 -18.71
C LYS A 71 -5.70 11.69 -17.53
N ASP A 72 -6.51 10.64 -17.60
CA ASP A 72 -7.57 10.35 -16.62
C ASP A 72 -7.26 9.18 -15.71
N GLU A 73 -6.00 8.78 -15.60
CA GLU A 73 -5.59 7.69 -14.74
C GLU A 73 -5.69 8.03 -13.25
N LYS A 74 -5.83 6.97 -12.46
CA LYS A 74 -5.70 7.01 -11.02
C LYS A 74 -4.40 6.34 -10.61
N ILE A 75 -3.73 6.88 -9.62
CA ILE A 75 -2.46 6.36 -9.12
C ILE A 75 -2.65 6.01 -7.66
N GLY A 76 -2.49 4.73 -7.33
CA GLY A 76 -2.66 4.22 -5.97
C GLY A 76 -1.36 3.74 -5.35
N PHE A 77 -1.20 3.96 -4.05
CA PHE A 77 -0.16 3.34 -3.24
C PHE A 77 -0.80 2.54 -2.11
N VAL A 78 -0.50 1.24 -2.01
CA VAL A 78 -1.04 0.36 -0.96
C VAL A 78 0.11 -0.28 -0.18
N PHE A 79 0.13 -0.10 1.14
CA PHE A 79 1.25 -0.55 1.96
C PHE A 79 0.85 -0.75 3.44
N PRO A 80 1.60 -1.56 4.21
CA PRO A 80 1.41 -1.68 5.64
C PRO A 80 2.05 -0.50 6.38
N ILE A 81 1.58 -0.26 7.60
CA ILE A 81 2.28 0.62 8.54
C ILE A 81 3.36 -0.18 9.26
N TYR A 82 4.59 0.33 9.25
CA TYR A 82 5.69 -0.19 10.06
C TYR A 82 6.12 0.85 11.08
N SER A 83 5.93 0.55 12.36
CA SER A 83 6.27 1.46 13.46
C SER A 83 5.73 2.88 13.24
N TRP A 84 4.45 3.01 12.90
CA TRP A 84 3.74 4.30 12.69
C TRP A 84 4.28 5.16 11.53
N ALA A 85 4.88 4.55 10.52
CA ALA A 85 5.33 5.23 9.30
C ALA A 85 5.18 4.32 8.07
N PRO A 86 5.23 4.88 6.84
CA PRO A 86 5.37 4.08 5.64
C PRO A 86 6.67 3.27 5.67
N PRO A 87 6.70 2.02 5.18
CA PRO A 87 7.93 1.26 5.05
C PRO A 87 8.97 1.98 4.20
N GLU A 88 10.24 1.87 4.57
CA GLU A 88 11.34 2.51 3.83
C GLU A 88 11.37 2.12 2.36
N ILE A 89 11.05 0.87 2.03
CA ILE A 89 10.98 0.39 0.66
C ILE A 89 9.95 1.16 -0.18
N VAL A 90 8.83 1.58 0.41
CA VAL A 90 7.80 2.38 -0.26
C VAL A 90 8.32 3.81 -0.51
N LEU A 91 8.95 4.44 0.48
CA LEU A 91 9.53 5.77 0.34
C LEU A 91 10.69 5.77 -0.67
N ARG A 92 11.54 4.75 -0.65
CA ARG A 92 12.61 4.55 -1.63
C ARG A 92 12.05 4.38 -3.05
N PHE A 93 10.96 3.62 -3.21
CA PHE A 93 10.30 3.45 -4.50
C PHE A 93 9.75 4.78 -5.02
N ILE A 94 9.01 5.54 -4.21
CA ILE A 94 8.49 6.87 -4.58
C ILE A 94 9.63 7.79 -5.03
N ASN A 95 10.76 7.81 -4.31
CA ASN A 95 11.90 8.65 -4.67
C ASN A 95 12.54 8.27 -6.02
N ARG A 96 12.51 6.98 -6.39
CA ARG A 96 13.16 6.45 -7.59
C ARG A 96 12.29 6.46 -8.84
N ILE A 97 10.98 6.31 -8.72
CA ILE A 97 10.09 6.23 -9.89
C ILE A 97 9.94 7.57 -10.58
N SER A 98 9.65 7.50 -11.87
CA SER A 98 9.23 8.61 -12.71
C SER A 98 7.84 8.35 -13.27
N LEU A 99 6.93 9.26 -13.03
CA LEU A 99 5.59 9.29 -13.61
C LEU A 99 5.62 10.27 -14.78
N LYS A 100 5.80 9.75 -15.99
CA LYS A 100 5.82 10.56 -17.22
C LYS A 100 4.41 11.06 -17.52
N GLU A 101 4.32 12.24 -18.09
CA GLU A 101 3.04 12.89 -18.41
C GLU A 101 2.13 13.12 -17.17
N TYR A 102 2.76 13.27 -15.97
CA TYR A 102 2.01 13.63 -14.78
C TYR A 102 1.44 15.07 -14.93
N GLN A 103 0.13 15.15 -14.94
CA GLN A 103 -0.66 16.38 -15.08
C GLN A 103 -1.68 16.50 -13.93
N ASN A 104 -1.25 16.14 -12.72
CA ASN A 104 -2.08 16.15 -11.52
C ASN A 104 -3.23 15.12 -11.54
N GLN A 105 -2.94 13.91 -12.07
CA GLN A 105 -3.85 12.77 -12.01
C GLN A 105 -4.24 12.46 -10.56
N TYR A 106 -5.41 11.86 -10.38
CA TYR A 106 -5.91 11.52 -9.05
C TYR A 106 -5.01 10.48 -8.36
N LEU A 107 -4.25 10.95 -7.37
CA LEU A 107 -3.34 10.12 -6.60
C LEU A 107 -3.89 9.88 -5.20
N PHE A 108 -3.89 8.62 -4.77
CA PHE A 108 -4.39 8.20 -3.47
C PHE A 108 -3.47 7.17 -2.82
N PHE A 109 -3.64 6.96 -1.52
CA PHE A 109 -3.03 5.84 -0.83
C PHE A 109 -4.02 5.13 0.10
N VAL A 110 -3.75 3.84 0.35
CA VAL A 110 -4.45 3.04 1.35
C VAL A 110 -3.42 2.29 2.17
N CYS A 111 -3.40 2.51 3.48
CA CYS A 111 -2.49 1.80 4.37
C CYS A 111 -3.23 0.80 5.26
N SER A 112 -2.61 -0.36 5.50
CA SER A 112 -3.07 -1.32 6.50
C SER A 112 -2.33 -1.12 7.81
N CYS A 113 -3.05 -1.12 8.93
CA CYS A 113 -2.49 -1.01 10.27
C CYS A 113 -3.16 -2.00 11.21
N GLY A 114 -2.47 -2.39 12.28
CA GLY A 114 -3.07 -3.19 13.35
C GLY A 114 -4.07 -2.37 14.17
N ASP A 115 -3.68 -1.14 14.51
CA ASP A 115 -4.48 -0.25 15.34
C ASP A 115 -4.51 1.18 14.77
N ASP A 116 -3.39 1.89 14.77
CA ASP A 116 -3.31 3.28 14.30
C ASP A 116 -2.16 3.52 13.31
N THR A 117 -2.20 4.66 12.63
CA THR A 117 -1.27 4.98 11.55
C THR A 117 -0.14 5.93 11.96
N GLY A 118 -0.21 6.54 13.14
CA GLY A 118 0.65 7.66 13.47
C GLY A 118 0.57 8.78 12.42
N LEU A 119 1.69 9.42 12.13
CA LEU A 119 1.80 10.47 11.11
C LEU A 119 2.13 9.92 9.70
N THR A 120 1.77 8.68 9.40
CA THR A 120 2.04 8.07 8.09
C THR A 120 1.55 8.91 6.93
N GLN A 121 0.35 9.49 7.05
CA GLN A 121 -0.22 10.38 6.03
C GLN A 121 0.74 11.55 5.75
N GLN A 122 1.20 12.26 6.76
CA GLN A 122 2.07 13.42 6.62
C GLN A 122 3.42 13.05 6.00
N VAL A 123 3.99 11.90 6.40
CA VAL A 123 5.26 11.40 5.86
C VAL A 123 5.12 11.06 4.37
N LEU A 124 4.06 10.33 4.00
CA LEU A 124 3.84 9.94 2.61
C LEU A 124 3.52 11.13 1.72
N VAL A 125 2.59 12.00 2.16
CA VAL A 125 2.21 13.21 1.42
C VAL A 125 3.42 14.11 1.19
N LYS A 126 4.30 14.25 2.19
CA LYS A 126 5.55 14.98 2.01
C LYS A 126 6.42 14.34 0.93
N ALA A 127 6.64 13.02 0.96
CA ALA A 127 7.46 12.32 -0.03
C ALA A 127 6.91 12.47 -1.46
N LEU A 128 5.58 12.45 -1.63
CA LEU A 128 4.92 12.68 -2.90
C LEU A 128 5.06 14.13 -3.37
N ASN A 129 4.88 15.09 -2.46
CA ASN A 129 5.03 16.52 -2.76
C ASN A 129 6.48 16.88 -3.14
N ASP A 130 7.48 16.24 -2.53
CA ASP A 130 8.90 16.42 -2.88
C ASP A 130 9.18 15.97 -4.34
N LYS A 131 8.32 15.11 -4.92
CA LYS A 131 8.33 14.72 -6.35
C LYS A 131 7.44 15.62 -7.23
N GLY A 132 6.76 16.60 -6.67
CA GLY A 132 5.78 17.42 -7.36
C GLY A 132 4.43 16.73 -7.59
N TRP A 133 4.13 15.65 -6.88
CA TRP A 133 2.88 14.89 -7.03
C TRP A 133 1.90 15.21 -5.89
N LEU A 134 0.72 15.69 -6.26
CA LEU A 134 -0.33 16.03 -5.30
C LEU A 134 -1.10 14.77 -4.89
N CYS A 135 -1.06 14.45 -3.58
CA CYS A 135 -1.90 13.40 -3.02
C CYS A 135 -3.31 13.95 -2.76
N HIS A 136 -4.32 13.31 -3.33
CA HIS A 136 -5.71 13.76 -3.25
C HIS A 136 -6.51 13.06 -2.15
N ALA A 137 -6.18 11.81 -1.85
CA ALA A 137 -6.90 11.04 -0.84
C ALA A 137 -6.00 10.05 -0.11
N GLY A 138 -6.34 9.76 1.14
CA GLY A 138 -5.63 8.79 1.96
C GLY A 138 -6.57 8.07 2.92
N PHE A 139 -6.38 6.75 3.04
CA PHE A 139 -7.26 5.91 3.83
C PHE A 139 -6.47 4.91 4.68
N SER A 140 -7.01 4.57 5.85
CA SER A 140 -6.51 3.43 6.62
C SER A 140 -7.56 2.32 6.70
N VAL A 141 -7.06 1.08 6.72
CA VAL A 141 -7.84 -0.13 6.95
C VAL A 141 -7.22 -0.89 8.11
N THR A 142 -7.99 -1.09 9.16
CA THR A 142 -7.54 -1.90 10.29
C THR A 142 -7.57 -3.37 9.90
N MET A 143 -6.43 -4.03 10.02
CA MET A 143 -6.22 -5.43 9.68
C MET A 143 -5.65 -6.19 10.88
N PRO A 144 -5.73 -7.52 10.90
CA PRO A 144 -5.14 -8.30 11.98
C PRO A 144 -3.68 -7.97 12.21
N ASN A 145 -3.31 -7.83 13.48
CA ASN A 145 -1.93 -7.60 13.87
C ASN A 145 -1.14 -8.92 13.74
N ASN A 146 -0.01 -8.85 13.06
CA ASN A 146 0.88 -10.00 12.85
C ASN A 146 2.33 -9.69 13.22
N TYR A 147 2.54 -8.65 14.04
CA TYR A 147 3.85 -8.24 14.51
C TYR A 147 4.20 -8.96 15.81
N VAL A 148 5.26 -9.78 15.80
CA VAL A 148 5.69 -10.63 16.91
C VAL A 148 7.14 -10.43 17.34
N LEU A 149 7.79 -9.38 16.84
CA LEU A 149 9.25 -9.22 17.02
C LEU A 149 9.65 -8.50 18.32
N LEU A 150 8.69 -7.91 19.04
CA LEU A 150 8.99 -7.23 20.31
C LEU A 150 8.20 -7.84 21.47
N PRO A 151 8.81 -7.96 22.66
CA PRO A 151 8.09 -8.34 23.87
C PRO A 151 6.90 -7.40 24.12
N GLY A 152 5.73 -7.98 24.39
CA GLY A 152 4.49 -7.23 24.59
C GLY A 152 3.69 -6.94 23.31
N PHE A 153 4.22 -7.29 22.14
CA PHE A 153 3.48 -7.34 20.89
C PHE A 153 3.23 -8.79 20.50
N ASP A 154 2.00 -9.14 20.24
CA ASP A 154 1.58 -10.48 19.85
C ASP A 154 0.56 -10.38 18.72
N VAL A 155 0.27 -11.50 18.08
CA VAL A 155 -0.83 -11.60 17.13
C VAL A 155 -2.16 -11.38 17.85
N ASP A 156 -3.11 -10.83 17.14
CA ASP A 156 -4.47 -10.69 17.65
C ASP A 156 -5.06 -12.06 18.04
N THR A 157 -5.92 -12.08 19.04
CA THR A 157 -6.73 -13.25 19.32
C THR A 157 -7.59 -13.60 18.10
N LYS A 158 -7.93 -14.87 17.93
CA LYS A 158 -8.78 -15.32 16.80
C LYS A 158 -10.11 -14.57 16.70
N GLU A 159 -10.66 -14.17 17.84
CA GLU A 159 -11.89 -13.39 17.87
C GLU A 159 -11.66 -11.95 17.35
N LEU A 160 -10.60 -11.29 17.81
CA LEU A 160 -10.24 -9.95 17.34
C LEU A 160 -9.85 -9.94 15.87
N GLU A 161 -9.09 -10.94 15.41
CA GLU A 161 -8.77 -11.16 14.00
C GLU A 161 -10.06 -11.24 13.16
N ARG A 162 -11.02 -12.06 13.58
CA ARG A 162 -12.30 -12.21 12.89
C ARG A 162 -13.08 -10.90 12.80
N ILE A 163 -13.11 -10.13 13.89
CA ILE A 163 -13.76 -8.82 13.93
C ILE A 163 -13.08 -7.83 12.97
N LYS A 164 -11.75 -7.74 12.99
CA LYS A 164 -10.99 -6.84 12.10
C LYS A 164 -11.24 -7.19 10.63
N LEU A 165 -11.18 -8.47 10.26
CA LEU A 165 -11.44 -8.93 8.89
C LEU A 165 -12.89 -8.65 8.46
N ALA A 166 -13.87 -8.87 9.33
CA ALA A 166 -15.26 -8.55 9.04
C ALA A 166 -15.49 -7.06 8.80
N ASN A 167 -14.81 -6.19 9.55
CA ASN A 167 -14.89 -4.74 9.41
C ASN A 167 -14.10 -4.20 8.19
N ALA A 168 -13.06 -4.89 7.77
CA ALA A 168 -12.25 -4.48 6.62
C ALA A 168 -13.04 -4.50 5.30
N VAL A 169 -13.95 -5.45 5.11
CA VAL A 169 -14.76 -5.60 3.89
C VAL A 169 -15.64 -4.38 3.61
N PRO A 170 -16.54 -3.95 4.52
CA PRO A 170 -17.36 -2.76 4.30
C PRO A 170 -16.51 -1.49 4.19
N ARG A 171 -15.40 -1.39 4.96
CA ARG A 171 -14.47 -0.26 4.85
C ARG A 171 -13.85 -0.16 3.46
N LEU A 172 -13.42 -1.26 2.86
CA LEU A 172 -12.91 -1.28 1.50
C LEU A 172 -13.97 -0.99 0.45
N THR A 173 -15.20 -1.41 0.67
CA THR A 173 -16.32 -1.06 -0.22
C THR A 173 -16.54 0.45 -0.23
N GLU A 174 -16.54 1.09 0.94
CA GLU A 174 -16.61 2.54 1.07
C GLU A 174 -15.44 3.24 0.37
N ILE A 175 -14.20 2.81 0.65
CA ILE A 175 -12.97 3.36 0.03
C ILE A 175 -13.03 3.25 -1.49
N ASN A 176 -13.43 2.09 -2.03
CA ASN A 176 -13.60 1.91 -3.47
C ASN A 176 -14.60 2.91 -4.07
N ALA A 177 -15.72 3.14 -3.40
CA ALA A 177 -16.71 4.12 -3.85
C ALA A 177 -16.15 5.56 -3.83
N LEU A 178 -15.41 5.94 -2.80
CA LEU A 178 -14.77 7.26 -2.69
C LEU A 178 -13.72 7.47 -3.77
N ILE A 179 -12.85 6.48 -4.02
CA ILE A 179 -11.84 6.52 -5.08
C ILE A 179 -12.50 6.59 -6.47
N SER A 180 -13.57 5.84 -6.71
CA SER A 180 -14.30 5.87 -7.98
C SER A 180 -14.86 7.27 -8.29
N ARG A 181 -15.34 7.98 -7.26
CA ARG A 181 -15.80 9.36 -7.38
C ARG A 181 -14.69 10.40 -7.34
N ARG A 182 -13.44 9.98 -7.17
CA ARG A 182 -12.25 10.86 -7.03
C ARG A 182 -12.41 11.88 -5.89
N GLU A 183 -12.99 11.44 -4.78
CA GLU A 183 -13.17 12.29 -3.60
C GLU A 183 -11.83 12.71 -3.01
N LYS A 184 -11.70 14.00 -2.68
CA LYS A 184 -10.49 14.54 -2.06
C LYS A 184 -10.64 14.52 -0.54
N ILE A 185 -10.27 13.41 0.07
CA ILE A 185 -10.49 13.17 1.49
C ILE A 185 -9.36 12.36 2.12
N PHE A 186 -9.00 12.70 3.35
CA PHE A 186 -8.10 11.92 4.17
C PHE A 186 -8.87 11.34 5.36
N SER A 187 -8.87 10.01 5.47
CA SER A 187 -9.57 9.24 6.48
C SER A 187 -8.66 8.15 7.04
N CYS A 188 -7.58 8.60 7.72
CA CYS A 188 -6.62 7.76 8.41
C CYS A 188 -6.81 7.87 9.92
N HIS A 189 -6.75 6.74 10.63
CA HIS A 189 -6.85 6.71 12.08
C HIS A 189 -5.44 6.93 12.70
N GLU A 190 -5.10 8.16 13.04
CA GLU A 190 -3.76 8.51 13.57
C GLU A 190 -3.51 7.97 14.99
N GLY A 191 -4.57 7.73 15.76
CA GLY A 191 -4.46 7.25 17.14
C GLY A 191 -3.98 8.32 18.13
N SER A 192 -3.55 7.86 19.31
CA SER A 192 -3.02 8.74 20.37
C SER A 192 -1.52 8.99 20.20
N LEU A 193 -1.06 10.21 20.54
CA LEU A 193 0.35 10.62 20.51
C LEU A 193 1.07 10.34 19.17
N PRO A 194 0.48 10.67 18.01
CA PRO A 194 1.03 10.28 16.71
C PRO A 194 2.43 10.89 16.46
N PHE A 195 2.68 12.10 16.95
CA PHE A 195 3.99 12.75 16.84
C PHE A 195 5.09 11.95 17.56
N LEU A 196 4.85 11.55 18.82
CA LEU A 196 5.81 10.77 19.60
C LEU A 196 6.13 9.44 18.93
N LYS A 197 5.09 8.73 18.46
CA LYS A 197 5.21 7.44 17.78
C LYS A 197 6.05 7.56 16.51
N THR A 198 5.71 8.49 15.62
CA THR A 198 6.35 8.60 14.30
C THR A 198 7.68 9.32 14.32
N ARG A 199 7.86 10.37 15.14
CA ARG A 199 9.06 11.21 15.09
C ARG A 199 10.14 10.81 16.09
N ILE A 200 9.79 10.06 17.13
CA ILE A 200 10.73 9.66 18.18
C ILE A 200 10.90 8.13 18.19
N ILE A 201 9.80 7.37 18.32
CA ILE A 201 9.88 5.92 18.45
C ILE A 201 10.29 5.27 17.13
N ASN A 202 9.70 5.66 15.99
CA ASN A 202 9.99 5.05 14.69
C ASN A 202 11.49 5.16 14.31
N PRO A 203 12.18 6.31 14.38
CA PRO A 203 13.59 6.39 14.05
C PRO A 203 14.48 5.55 14.98
N LEU A 204 14.16 5.51 16.26
CA LEU A 204 14.88 4.65 17.22
C LEU A 204 14.72 3.19 16.85
N PHE A 205 13.49 2.77 16.54
CA PHE A 205 13.17 1.41 16.16
C PHE A 205 13.91 0.96 14.88
N ASN A 206 13.90 1.78 13.84
CA ASN A 206 14.59 1.49 12.58
C ASN A 206 16.11 1.39 12.79
N ARG A 207 16.68 2.16 13.69
CA ARG A 207 18.11 2.09 14.02
C ARG A 207 18.51 0.78 14.72
N PHE A 208 17.63 0.20 15.52
CA PHE A 208 17.86 -1.08 16.20
C PHE A 208 17.66 -2.30 15.29
N GLN A 209 16.84 -2.18 14.24
CA GLN A 209 16.62 -3.29 13.30
C GLN A 209 17.69 -3.39 12.19
N MET A 210 18.46 -2.33 11.96
CA MET A 210 19.52 -2.29 10.95
C MET A 210 20.93 -2.55 11.50
N SER A 211 21.07 -2.85 12.77
CA SER A 211 22.31 -3.27 13.43
C SER A 211 22.31 -4.77 13.69
#